data_42fde635cf8d6a4c57646524e8095918
#
_entry.id   42fde635cf8d6a4c57646524e8095918
#
_cell.length_a   1.000
_cell.length_b   1.000
_cell.length_c   1.000
_cell.angle_alpha   90.00
_cell.angle_beta   90.00
_cell.angle_gamma   90.00
#
_symmetry.space_group_name_H-M   'P 1'
#
loop_
_entity.id
_entity.type
_entity.pdbx_description
1 polymer ?
#
loop_
_entity_poly.entity_id
_entity_poly.type
_entity_poly.pdbx_seq_one_letter_code
_entity_poly.pdbx_strand_id
1 'polypeptide(L)'
;MLPLLINFPIVKYYYMIAMCNYEQLENEALDGRYNDLALYSFNQVIQRFPKSNYAKDSRQKIILVKSNIAAKHMDIGRFYQKKSKYTAALNR
;
A
#
# COMPACT_ATOMS: atom_id res chain seq x y z
N MET A 1 1.87 -12.73 35.63
CA MET A 1 2.02 -12.07 34.91
C MET A 1 2.39 -12.50 33.70
N LEU A 2 2.50 -11.95 32.97
CA LEU A 2 2.47 -12.32 31.66
C LEU A 2 3.74 -11.96 30.96
N PRO A 3 4.90 -12.53 31.36
CA PRO A 3 6.16 -12.29 30.66
C PRO A 3 6.05 -12.67 29.19
N LEU A 4 5.19 -13.62 28.87
CA LEU A 4 4.97 -14.01 27.49
C LEU A 4 4.41 -12.88 26.65
N LEU A 5 3.50 -12.08 27.24
CA LEU A 5 2.93 -10.95 26.52
C LEU A 5 3.96 -9.83 26.33
N ILE A 6 4.82 -9.65 27.33
CA ILE A 6 5.88 -8.65 27.23
C ILE A 6 6.90 -9.04 26.17
N ASN A 7 7.22 -10.33 26.10
CA ASN A 7 8.20 -10.84 25.15
C ASN A 7 7.61 -11.04 23.75
N PHE A 8 6.29 -10.98 23.61
CA PHE A 8 5.64 -11.16 22.34
C PHE A 8 5.86 -9.91 21.50
N PRO A 9 6.40 -10.02 20.29
CA PRO A 9 6.72 -8.82 19.50
C PRO A 9 5.46 -8.17 18.96
N ILE A 10 4.96 -7.18 19.69
CA ILE A 10 3.78 -6.42 19.28
C ILE A 10 3.99 -5.79 17.91
N VAL A 11 5.21 -5.39 17.61
CA VAL A 11 5.56 -4.82 16.31
C VAL A 11 5.21 -5.79 15.18
N LYS A 12 5.36 -7.07 15.40
CA LYS A 12 5.04 -8.09 14.39
C LYS A 12 3.56 -8.05 14.03
N TYR A 13 2.68 -7.84 15.02
CA TYR A 13 1.26 -7.71 14.76
C TYR A 13 0.95 -6.53 13.86
N TYR A 14 1.52 -5.37 14.20
CA TYR A 14 1.30 -4.18 13.38
C TYR A 14 1.80 -4.41 11.97
N TYR A 15 2.95 -5.05 11.84
CA TYR A 15 3.53 -5.34 10.54
C TYR A 15 2.66 -6.33 9.76
N MET A 16 2.14 -7.37 10.42
CA MET A 16 1.28 -8.35 9.78
C MET A 16 -0.01 -7.72 9.26
N ILE A 17 -0.60 -6.81 10.04
CA ILE A 17 -1.78 -6.07 9.59
C ILE A 17 -1.44 -5.25 8.35
N ALA A 18 -0.30 -4.58 8.35
CA ALA A 18 0.15 -3.80 7.21
C ALA A 18 0.37 -4.69 5.98
N MET A 19 0.95 -5.86 6.16
CA MET A 19 1.16 -6.81 5.06
C MET A 19 -0.15 -7.36 4.51
N CYS A 20 -1.14 -7.60 5.38
CA CYS A 20 -2.45 -8.01 4.92
C CYS A 20 -3.08 -6.96 4.00
N ASN A 21 -3.01 -5.70 4.40
CA ASN A 21 -3.51 -4.61 3.56
C ASN A 21 -2.72 -4.50 2.25
N TYR A 22 -1.41 -4.72 2.31
CA TYR A 22 -0.56 -4.70 1.14
C TYR A 22 -0.94 -5.80 0.14
N GLU A 23 -1.22 -7.01 0.65
CA GLU A 23 -1.63 -8.12 -0.21
C GLU A 23 -2.99 -7.85 -0.86
N GLN A 24 -3.93 -7.26 -0.12
CA GLN A 24 -5.22 -6.88 -0.68
C GLN A 24 -5.07 -5.83 -1.76
N LEU A 25 -4.12 -4.92 -1.58
CA LEU A 25 -3.83 -3.90 -2.58
C LEU A 25 -3.40 -4.52 -3.91
N GLU A 26 -2.63 -5.61 -3.87
CA GLU A 26 -2.23 -6.30 -5.08
C GLU A 26 -3.40 -7.02 -5.74
N ASN A 27 -4.28 -7.62 -4.93
CA ASN A 27 -5.42 -8.37 -5.42
C ASN A 27 -6.54 -7.47 -5.94
N GLU A 28 -6.75 -6.33 -5.29
CA GLU A 28 -7.84 -5.41 -5.62
C GLU A 28 -7.28 -4.05 -6.01
N ALA A 29 -6.57 -4.06 -7.12
CA ALA A 29 -5.77 -2.94 -7.58
C ALA A 29 -6.57 -1.67 -7.84
N LEU A 30 -7.87 -1.78 -8.12
CA LEU A 30 -8.72 -0.63 -8.42
C LEU A 30 -9.38 -0.03 -7.18
N ASP A 31 -9.25 -0.67 -6.01
CA ASP A 31 -9.86 -0.18 -4.79
C ASP A 31 -8.85 0.66 -4.01
N GLY A 32 -9.04 1.97 -4.04
CA GLY A 32 -8.14 2.92 -3.37
C GLY A 32 -8.11 2.82 -1.86
N ARG A 33 -9.09 2.12 -1.26
CA ARG A 33 -9.13 1.98 0.20
C ARG A 33 -7.90 1.24 0.73
N TYR A 34 -7.45 0.22 0.01
CA TYR A 34 -6.30 -0.57 0.45
C TYR A 34 -4.99 0.20 0.33
N ASN A 35 -4.91 1.17 -0.58
CA ASN A 35 -3.76 2.05 -0.66
C ASN A 35 -3.60 2.85 0.64
N ASP A 36 -4.67 3.48 1.09
CA ASP A 36 -4.66 4.29 2.31
C ASP A 36 -4.45 3.43 3.54
N LEU A 37 -5.11 2.27 3.61
CA LEU A 37 -4.96 1.35 4.73
C LEU A 37 -3.54 0.82 4.85
N ALA A 38 -2.92 0.46 3.72
CA ALA A 38 -1.54 -0.03 3.72
C ALA A 38 -0.58 1.06 4.19
N LEU A 39 -0.72 2.28 3.65
CA LEU A 39 0.13 3.40 4.05
C LEU A 39 -0.03 3.71 5.54
N TYR A 40 -1.26 3.76 6.02
CA TYR A 40 -1.53 4.01 7.42
C TYR A 40 -0.91 2.94 8.32
N SER A 41 -1.11 1.67 7.96
CA SER A 41 -0.64 0.55 8.77
C SER A 41 0.90 0.51 8.83
N PHE A 42 1.57 0.73 7.70
CA PHE A 42 3.03 0.78 7.69
C PHE A 42 3.55 1.97 8.47
N ASN A 43 2.87 3.13 8.38
CA ASN A 43 3.24 4.30 9.18
C ASN A 43 3.11 4.03 10.68
N GLN A 44 2.11 3.26 11.10
CA GLN A 44 1.95 2.87 12.50
C GLN A 44 3.16 2.08 13.00
N VAL A 45 3.66 1.16 12.18
CA VAL A 45 4.87 0.40 12.52
C VAL A 45 6.05 1.34 12.73
N ILE A 46 6.24 2.28 11.81
CA ILE A 46 7.36 3.20 11.85
C ILE A 46 7.27 4.14 13.07
N GLN A 47 6.09 4.67 13.34
CA GLN A 47 5.91 5.63 14.42
C GLN A 47 6.03 4.98 15.80
N ARG A 48 5.50 3.77 15.95
CA ARG A 48 5.51 3.08 17.24
C ARG A 48 6.82 2.36 17.52
N PHE A 49 7.47 1.86 16.46
CA PHE A 49 8.67 1.04 16.61
C PHE A 49 9.75 1.47 15.61
N PRO A 50 10.22 2.73 15.71
CA PRO A 50 11.11 3.29 14.67
C PRO A 50 12.47 2.61 14.56
N LYS A 51 12.89 1.92 15.61
CA LYS A 51 14.19 1.24 15.62
C LYS A 51 14.12 -0.22 15.21
N SER A 52 12.93 -0.75 14.94
CA SER A 52 12.78 -2.15 14.60
C SER A 52 13.13 -2.42 13.15
N ASN A 53 13.49 -3.68 12.85
CA ASN A 53 13.70 -4.11 11.48
C ASN A 53 12.42 -4.01 10.66
N TYR A 54 11.28 -4.19 11.32
CA TYR A 54 9.97 -4.05 10.67
C TYR A 54 9.71 -2.63 10.21
N ALA A 55 10.17 -1.64 10.98
CA ALA A 55 10.05 -0.24 10.59
C ALA A 55 10.87 0.04 9.33
N LYS A 56 12.08 -0.51 9.27
CA LYS A 56 12.93 -0.37 8.08
C LYS A 56 12.25 -0.96 6.84
N ASP A 57 11.72 -2.17 6.98
CA ASP A 57 11.01 -2.82 5.88
C ASP A 57 9.74 -2.05 5.52
N SER A 58 9.03 -1.52 6.52
CA SER A 58 7.82 -0.73 6.30
C SER A 58 8.11 0.53 5.48
N ARG A 59 9.24 1.19 5.72
CA ARG A 59 9.63 2.35 4.91
C ARG A 59 9.80 1.97 3.45
N GLN A 60 10.40 0.83 3.18
CA GLN A 60 10.56 0.33 1.81
C GLN A 60 9.22 -0.03 1.19
N LYS A 61 8.33 -0.64 1.96
CA LYS A 61 6.98 -0.98 1.48
C LYS A 61 6.17 0.26 1.15
N ILE A 62 6.30 1.31 1.95
CA ILE A 62 5.61 2.58 1.68
C ILE A 62 6.04 3.14 0.32
N ILE A 63 7.33 3.08 0.03
CA ILE A 63 7.85 3.54 -1.27
C ILE A 63 7.22 2.72 -2.39
N LEU A 64 7.12 1.40 -2.23
CA LEU A 64 6.51 0.53 -3.23
C LEU A 64 5.03 0.82 -3.42
N VAL A 65 4.29 1.04 -2.32
CA VAL A 65 2.87 1.38 -2.40
C VAL A 65 2.68 2.68 -3.16
N LYS A 66 3.46 3.70 -2.83
CA LYS A 66 3.37 5.00 -3.51
C LYS A 66 3.72 4.88 -5.00
N SER A 67 4.73 4.07 -5.33
CA SER A 67 5.10 3.83 -6.72
C SER A 67 3.97 3.12 -7.46
N ASN A 68 3.33 2.14 -6.83
CA ASN A 68 2.21 1.43 -7.44
C ASN A 68 1.02 2.35 -7.69
N ILE A 69 0.73 3.24 -6.73
CA ILE A 69 -0.34 4.22 -6.89
C ILE A 69 -0.06 5.12 -8.10
N ALA A 70 1.15 5.64 -8.20
CA ALA A 70 1.55 6.50 -9.32
C ALA A 70 1.45 5.77 -10.65
N ALA A 71 1.92 4.51 -10.71
CA ALA A 71 1.84 3.71 -11.93
C ALA A 71 0.40 3.48 -12.36
N LYS A 72 -0.49 3.17 -11.42
CA LYS A 72 -1.91 2.97 -11.72
C LYS A 72 -2.55 4.23 -12.27
N HIS A 73 -2.25 5.39 -11.70
CA HIS A 73 -2.78 6.66 -12.20
C HIS A 73 -2.29 6.93 -13.62
N MET A 74 -1.04 6.63 -13.92
CA MET A 74 -0.52 6.79 -15.26
C MET A 74 -1.21 5.85 -16.25
N ASP A 75 -1.43 4.60 -15.87
CA ASP A 75 -2.09 3.62 -16.73
C ASP A 75 -3.54 4.01 -17.01
N ILE A 76 -4.26 4.50 -16.00
CA ILE A 76 -5.62 4.99 -16.16
C ILE A 76 -5.63 6.18 -17.10
N GLY A 77 -4.70 7.13 -16.93
CA GLY A 77 -4.57 8.29 -17.82
C GLY A 77 -4.34 7.89 -19.26
N ARG A 78 -3.43 6.94 -19.49
CA ARG A 78 -3.16 6.44 -20.84
C ARG A 78 -4.40 5.79 -21.46
N PHE A 79 -5.13 5.02 -20.67
CA PHE A 79 -6.35 4.36 -21.14
C PHE A 79 -7.37 5.41 -21.61
N TYR A 80 -7.60 6.44 -20.82
CA TYR A 80 -8.55 7.49 -21.17
C TYR A 80 -8.11 8.26 -22.42
N GLN A 81 -6.82 8.53 -22.57
CA GLN A 81 -6.30 9.18 -23.76
C GLN A 81 -6.59 8.36 -25.03
N LYS A 82 -6.33 7.05 -24.97
CA LYS A 82 -6.62 6.16 -26.09
C LYS A 82 -8.10 6.14 -26.42
N LYS A 83 -8.94 6.06 -25.39
CA LYS A 83 -10.39 6.05 -25.57
C LYS A 83 -10.88 7.33 -26.25
N SER A 84 -10.35 8.47 -25.84
CA SER A 84 -10.70 9.75 -26.45
C SER A 84 -10.32 9.80 -27.92
N LYS A 85 -9.15 9.29 -28.29
CA LYS A 85 -8.72 9.24 -29.68
C LYS A 85 -9.63 8.37 -30.54
N TYR A 86 -10.02 7.20 -30.02
CA TYR A 86 -10.93 6.30 -30.75
C TYR A 86 -12.30 6.95 -30.92
N THR A 87 -12.81 7.60 -29.89
CA THR A 87 -14.11 8.28 -29.94
C THR A 87 -14.08 9.41 -30.97
N ALA A 88 -13.02 10.22 -30.97
CA ALA A 88 -12.86 11.30 -31.93
C ALA A 88 -12.80 10.75 -33.38
N ALA A 89 -12.10 9.64 -33.60
CA ALA A 89 -12.01 9.02 -34.90
C ALA A 89 -13.36 8.50 -35.37
N LEU A 90 -14.16 7.94 -34.47
CA LEU A 90 -15.50 7.42 -34.83
C LEU A 90 -16.50 8.53 -35.14
N ASN A 91 -16.34 9.69 -34.52
CA ASN A 91 -17.26 10.81 -34.75
C ASN A 91 -16.95 11.60 -36.02
N ARG A 92 -15.90 11.30 -36.71
CA ARG A 92 -15.58 11.88 -38.00
C ARG A 92 -16.22 11.06 -39.08
#